data_9095a4d6d4f22790540bd764df63b9db
#
_entry.id   9095a4d6d4f22790540bd764df63b9db
#
_cell.length_a   1.000
_cell.length_b   1.000
_cell.length_c   1.000
_cell.angle_alpha   90.00
_cell.angle_beta   90.00
_cell.angle_gamma   90.00
#
_symmetry.space_group_name_H-M   'P 1'
#
loop_
_entity.id
_entity.type
_entity.pdbx_description
1 polymer ?
#
loop_
_entity_poly.entity_id
_entity_poly.type
_entity_poly.pdbx_seq_one_letter_code
_entity_poly.pdbx_strand_id
1 'polypeptide(L)'
;MSPPVASRVGVGVIVTRADGNLLLGYRIKAGETPSWCLPGGHVEPGETFETAALRELREETGIVTQRPADIFAILQQLTARHTAITGAAQVSLEDNLAEPQVTEPDVFARWAWFPQAALPTPLFPASDAVLSLWQSAPCPERWRAYSVL
;
A
#
# COMPACT_ATOMS: atom_id res chain seq x y z
N MET A 1 -13.07 26.67 18.34
CA MET A 1 -13.52 25.59 17.45
C MET A 1 -12.36 25.19 16.54
N SER A 2 -12.01 23.92 16.56
CA SER A 2 -10.95 23.42 15.68
C SER A 2 -11.44 23.32 14.24
N PRO A 3 -10.62 23.64 13.24
CA PRO A 3 -11.01 23.44 11.85
C PRO A 3 -11.21 21.93 11.58
N PRO A 4 -12.07 21.56 10.64
CA PRO A 4 -12.23 20.16 10.27
C PRO A 4 -10.92 19.61 9.70
N VAL A 5 -10.61 18.36 10.03
CA VAL A 5 -9.46 17.67 9.46
C VAL A 5 -9.81 17.25 8.03
N ALA A 6 -8.92 17.54 7.09
CA ALA A 6 -9.12 17.20 5.69
C ALA A 6 -9.18 15.68 5.50
N SER A 7 -10.05 15.24 4.61
CA SER A 7 -10.11 13.84 4.19
C SER A 7 -8.81 13.46 3.48
N ARG A 8 -8.40 12.20 3.64
CA ARG A 8 -7.18 11.64 3.03
C ARG A 8 -7.57 10.57 2.04
N VAL A 9 -7.04 10.66 0.83
CA VAL A 9 -7.24 9.66 -0.20
C VAL A 9 -5.87 9.13 -0.60
N GLY A 10 -5.67 7.83 -0.42
CA GLY A 10 -4.41 7.18 -0.71
C GLY A 10 -4.59 5.90 -1.49
N VAL A 11 -3.48 5.26 -1.80
CA VAL A 11 -3.42 3.98 -2.49
C VAL A 11 -2.39 3.09 -1.80
N GLY A 12 -2.69 1.81 -1.68
CA GLY A 12 -1.76 0.78 -1.25
C GLY A 12 -1.62 -0.24 -2.36
N VAL A 13 -0.40 -0.66 -2.67
CA VAL A 13 -0.11 -1.46 -3.84
C VAL A 13 0.47 -2.82 -3.46
N ILE A 14 -0.24 -3.90 -3.77
CA ILE A 14 0.30 -5.25 -3.67
C ILE A 14 1.08 -5.52 -4.96
N VAL A 15 2.39 -5.65 -4.85
CA VAL A 15 3.28 -5.94 -5.97
C VAL A 15 3.80 -7.36 -5.81
N THR A 16 3.46 -8.22 -6.75
CA THR A 16 3.89 -9.63 -6.73
C THR A 16 4.89 -9.90 -7.84
N ARG A 17 5.90 -10.74 -7.56
CA ARG A 17 6.81 -11.27 -8.57
C ARG A 17 6.23 -12.55 -9.17
N ALA A 18 6.93 -13.09 -10.19
CA ALA A 18 6.53 -14.34 -10.82
C ALA A 18 6.49 -15.53 -9.85
N ASP A 19 7.33 -15.52 -8.79
CA ASP A 19 7.33 -16.56 -7.75
C ASP A 19 6.19 -16.39 -6.73
N GLY A 20 5.38 -15.33 -6.85
CA GLY A 20 4.26 -15.05 -5.94
C GLY A 20 4.63 -14.26 -4.69
N ASN A 21 5.90 -13.97 -4.46
CA ASN A 21 6.29 -13.15 -3.32
C ASN A 21 5.87 -11.70 -3.53
N LEU A 22 5.56 -11.03 -2.43
CA LEU A 22 5.11 -9.64 -2.47
C LEU A 22 6.09 -8.69 -1.78
N LEU A 23 6.03 -7.43 -2.18
CA LEU A 23 6.97 -6.40 -1.76
C LEU A 23 6.45 -5.65 -0.54
N LEU A 24 7.27 -5.57 0.50
CA LEU A 24 7.01 -4.74 1.68
C LEU A 24 8.27 -3.94 2.03
N GLY A 25 8.04 -2.71 2.50
CA GLY A 25 9.10 -1.84 3.00
C GLY A 25 9.03 -1.69 4.51
N TYR A 26 10.19 -1.68 5.16
CA TYR A 26 10.25 -1.44 6.60
C TYR A 26 10.20 0.07 6.86
N ARG A 27 9.05 0.54 7.30
CA ARG A 27 8.76 1.95 7.53
C ARG A 27 9.28 2.39 8.88
N ILE A 28 10.13 3.42 8.86
CA ILE A 28 10.80 3.95 10.06
C ILE A 28 10.56 5.45 10.23
N LYS A 29 9.49 5.96 9.65
CA LYS A 29 9.18 7.40 9.67
C LYS A 29 9.12 7.91 11.11
N ALA A 30 9.76 9.07 11.36
CA ALA A 30 9.79 9.69 12.67
C ALA A 30 8.39 9.96 13.21
N GLY A 31 8.16 9.65 14.50
CA GLY A 31 6.87 9.83 15.15
C GLY A 31 5.91 8.65 14.98
N GLU A 32 6.30 7.61 14.23
CA GLU A 32 5.49 6.41 14.03
C GLU A 32 6.20 5.19 14.64
N THR A 33 5.41 4.20 15.04
CA THR A 33 5.97 2.88 15.40
C THR A 33 6.45 2.19 14.13
N PRO A 34 7.69 1.68 14.09
CA PRO A 34 8.18 0.98 12.91
C PRO A 34 7.28 -0.19 12.52
N SER A 35 7.03 -0.33 11.22
CA SER A 35 6.12 -1.36 10.70
C SER A 35 6.43 -1.67 9.24
N TRP A 36 5.93 -2.80 8.76
CA TRP A 36 6.05 -3.19 7.37
C TRP A 36 4.88 -2.64 6.56
N CYS A 37 5.16 -2.05 5.42
CA CYS A 37 4.22 -1.25 4.67
C CYS A 37 4.27 -1.59 3.19
N LEU A 38 3.10 -1.68 2.55
CA LEU A 38 3.02 -1.75 1.10
C LEU A 38 3.52 -0.43 0.48
N PRO A 39 4.05 -0.47 -0.76
CA PRO A 39 4.21 0.77 -1.51
C PRO A 39 2.88 1.51 -1.60
N GLY A 40 2.92 2.82 -1.52
CA GLY A 40 1.70 3.61 -1.62
C GLY A 40 1.89 5.02 -1.10
N GLY A 41 0.83 5.80 -1.13
CA GLY A 41 0.84 7.18 -0.69
C GLY A 41 -0.42 7.91 -1.10
N HIS A 42 -0.38 9.22 -1.06
CA HIS A 42 -1.53 10.04 -1.40
C HIS A 42 -1.80 10.06 -2.90
N VAL A 43 -3.08 10.02 -3.26
CA VAL A 43 -3.53 10.28 -4.63
C VAL A 43 -3.47 11.78 -4.86
N GLU A 44 -2.79 12.23 -5.91
CA GLU A 44 -2.67 13.63 -6.26
C GLU A 44 -3.87 14.10 -7.08
N PRO A 45 -4.16 15.41 -7.07
CA PRO A 45 -5.26 15.94 -7.88
C PRO A 45 -5.14 15.53 -9.34
N GLY A 46 -6.23 15.04 -9.91
CA GLY A 46 -6.28 14.60 -11.31
C GLY A 46 -5.78 13.18 -11.58
N GLU A 47 -5.24 12.49 -10.57
CA GLU A 47 -4.82 11.11 -10.73
C GLU A 47 -5.97 10.13 -10.49
N THR A 48 -5.94 9.01 -11.23
CA THR A 48 -6.72 7.83 -10.87
C THR A 48 -5.96 7.05 -9.80
N PHE A 49 -6.62 6.09 -9.13
CA PHE A 49 -5.92 5.18 -8.23
C PHE A 49 -4.83 4.39 -8.96
N GLU A 50 -5.10 3.96 -10.19
CA GLU A 50 -4.14 3.21 -11.01
C GLU A 50 -2.87 4.03 -11.28
N THR A 51 -3.04 5.29 -11.68
CA THR A 51 -1.92 6.19 -11.95
C THR A 51 -1.11 6.46 -10.67
N ALA A 52 -1.79 6.72 -9.56
CA ALA A 52 -1.14 6.95 -8.28
C ALA A 52 -0.37 5.70 -7.82
N ALA A 53 -0.93 4.51 -8.01
CA ALA A 53 -0.27 3.25 -7.64
C ALA A 53 1.07 3.09 -8.36
N LEU A 54 1.10 3.27 -9.67
CA LEU A 54 2.33 3.12 -10.46
C LEU A 54 3.34 4.24 -10.18
N ARG A 55 2.87 5.47 -9.95
CA ARG A 55 3.73 6.59 -9.58
C ARG A 55 4.40 6.35 -8.23
N GLU A 56 3.62 5.97 -7.22
CA GLU A 56 4.16 5.70 -5.87
C GLU A 56 5.14 4.53 -5.88
N LEU A 57 4.84 3.47 -6.62
CA LEU A 57 5.75 2.34 -6.76
C LEU A 57 7.10 2.81 -7.31
N ARG A 58 7.10 3.61 -8.37
CA ARG A 58 8.33 4.15 -8.95
C ARG A 58 9.06 5.09 -7.98
N GLU A 59 8.34 6.02 -7.36
CA GLU A 59 8.95 7.01 -6.46
C GLU A 59 9.58 6.36 -5.23
N GLU A 60 8.90 5.38 -4.64
CA GLU A 60 9.37 4.77 -3.40
C GLU A 60 10.38 3.66 -3.58
N THR A 61 10.33 2.95 -4.72
CA THR A 61 11.17 1.75 -4.92
C THR A 61 12.02 1.78 -6.18
N GLY A 62 11.79 2.72 -7.08
CA GLY A 62 12.45 2.76 -8.38
C GLY A 62 11.91 1.76 -9.39
N ILE A 63 10.95 0.92 -9.02
CA ILE A 63 10.40 -0.08 -9.93
C ILE A 63 9.50 0.59 -10.97
N VAL A 64 9.81 0.36 -12.24
CA VAL A 64 9.03 0.78 -13.40
C VAL A 64 8.54 -0.46 -14.13
N THR A 65 7.26 -0.52 -14.45
CA THR A 65 6.67 -1.66 -15.13
C THR A 65 5.63 -1.21 -16.16
N GLN A 66 5.47 -2.00 -17.23
CA GLN A 66 4.40 -1.83 -18.20
C GLN A 66 3.12 -2.59 -17.81
N ARG A 67 3.18 -3.32 -16.70
CA ARG A 67 2.01 -4.06 -16.20
C ARG A 67 0.99 -3.08 -15.63
N PRO A 68 -0.31 -3.36 -15.81
CA PRO A 68 -1.34 -2.50 -15.26
C PRO A 68 -1.42 -2.62 -13.74
N ALA A 69 -1.92 -1.57 -13.10
CA ALA A 69 -2.37 -1.63 -11.73
C ALA A 69 -3.88 -1.91 -11.75
N ASP A 70 -4.30 -2.96 -11.07
CA ASP A 70 -5.70 -3.34 -10.97
C ASP A 70 -6.23 -2.96 -9.59
N ILE A 71 -7.27 -2.13 -9.55
CA ILE A 71 -7.91 -1.76 -8.28
C ILE A 71 -8.96 -2.79 -7.94
N PHE A 72 -8.76 -3.53 -6.85
CA PHE A 72 -9.67 -4.61 -6.47
C PHE A 72 -10.60 -4.27 -5.30
N ALA A 73 -10.30 -3.18 -4.58
CA ALA A 73 -11.15 -2.74 -3.48
C ALA A 73 -10.92 -1.26 -3.16
N ILE A 74 -11.88 -0.68 -2.49
CA ILE A 74 -11.76 0.62 -1.83
C ILE A 74 -11.98 0.37 -0.35
N LEU A 75 -11.07 0.85 0.48
CA LEU A 75 -11.16 0.71 1.92
C LEU A 75 -11.37 2.08 2.56
N GLN A 76 -12.17 2.08 3.62
CA GLN A 76 -12.44 3.27 4.40
C GLN A 76 -12.05 3.01 5.85
N GLN A 77 -11.22 3.86 6.40
CA GLN A 77 -10.91 3.82 7.83
C GLN A 77 -11.95 4.65 8.59
N LEU A 78 -12.59 4.02 9.55
CA LEU A 78 -13.64 4.66 10.35
C LEU A 78 -13.00 5.28 11.60
N THR A 79 -12.72 6.58 11.54
CA THR A 79 -12.19 7.34 12.67
C THR A 79 -13.10 8.55 12.95
N ALA A 80 -13.01 9.08 14.16
CA ALA A 80 -13.80 10.23 14.56
C ALA A 80 -13.26 11.57 14.04
N ARG A 81 -12.02 11.59 13.54
CA ARG A 81 -11.31 12.85 13.25
C ARG A 81 -11.23 13.18 11.77
N HIS A 82 -11.16 12.18 10.91
CA HIS A 82 -11.05 12.39 9.47
C HIS A 82 -11.52 11.15 8.73
N THR A 83 -11.79 11.31 7.45
CA THR A 83 -12.09 10.19 6.56
C THR A 83 -10.81 9.83 5.84
N ALA A 84 -10.41 8.57 5.92
CA ALA A 84 -9.29 8.04 5.17
C ALA A 84 -9.81 6.97 4.20
N ILE A 85 -9.55 7.18 2.92
CA ILE A 85 -9.97 6.29 1.84
C ILE A 85 -8.73 5.77 1.16
N THR A 86 -8.62 4.45 1.00
CA THR A 86 -7.49 3.81 0.36
C THR A 86 -7.95 2.95 -0.79
N GLY A 87 -7.45 3.23 -1.99
CA GLY A 87 -7.59 2.31 -3.12
C GLY A 87 -6.60 1.16 -2.96
N ALA A 88 -7.10 -0.07 -3.06
CA ALA A 88 -6.27 -1.26 -2.98
C ALA A 88 -5.93 -1.72 -4.40
N ALA A 89 -4.66 -1.64 -4.75
CA ALA A 89 -4.16 -1.97 -6.08
C ALA A 89 -3.31 -3.23 -6.06
N GLN A 90 -3.31 -3.96 -7.16
CA GLN A 90 -2.41 -5.08 -7.39
C GLN A 90 -1.67 -4.87 -8.71
N VAL A 91 -0.35 -5.12 -8.68
CA VAL A 91 0.52 -5.14 -9.85
C VAL A 91 1.25 -6.48 -9.86
N SER A 92 1.07 -7.25 -10.92
CA SER A 92 1.72 -8.55 -11.08
C SER A 92 2.89 -8.42 -12.06
N LEU A 93 4.12 -8.50 -11.54
CA LEU A 93 5.33 -8.44 -12.37
C LEU A 93 5.55 -9.76 -13.10
N GLU A 94 6.13 -9.70 -14.32
CA GLU A 94 6.27 -10.87 -15.20
C GLU A 94 7.35 -11.84 -14.73
N ASP A 95 8.35 -11.36 -14.01
CA ASP A 95 9.51 -12.15 -13.61
C ASP A 95 9.92 -11.84 -12.18
N ASN A 96 11.12 -12.31 -11.77
CA ASN A 96 11.68 -12.10 -10.45
C ASN A 96 12.88 -11.14 -10.47
N LEU A 97 13.00 -10.33 -11.52
CA LEU A 97 14.20 -9.50 -11.75
C LEU A 97 14.12 -8.12 -11.12
N ALA A 98 12.91 -7.63 -10.79
CA ALA A 98 12.78 -6.31 -10.21
C ALA A 98 13.46 -6.22 -8.85
N GLU A 99 14.34 -5.24 -8.70
CA GLU A 99 15.05 -4.98 -7.46
C GLU A 99 14.66 -3.62 -6.91
N PRO A 100 13.96 -3.57 -5.78
CA PRO A 100 13.59 -2.29 -5.18
C PRO A 100 14.82 -1.59 -4.63
N GLN A 101 14.77 -0.26 -4.67
CA GLN A 101 15.80 0.62 -4.12
C GLN A 101 15.19 1.45 -3.00
N VAL A 102 16.00 1.84 -2.03
CA VAL A 102 15.59 2.78 -1.00
C VAL A 102 15.80 4.18 -1.56
N THR A 103 14.71 4.83 -1.94
CA THR A 103 14.73 6.20 -2.50
C THR A 103 14.42 7.25 -1.46
N GLU A 104 13.78 6.84 -0.35
CA GLU A 104 13.39 7.72 0.75
C GLU A 104 13.89 7.14 2.08
N PRO A 105 15.21 7.27 2.37
CA PRO A 105 15.81 6.60 3.52
C PRO A 105 15.30 7.08 4.89
N ASP A 106 14.67 8.25 4.95
CA ASP A 106 14.06 8.75 6.19
C ASP A 106 12.70 8.09 6.48
N VAL A 107 12.12 7.44 5.47
CA VAL A 107 10.80 6.79 5.58
C VAL A 107 10.93 5.28 5.59
N PHE A 108 11.76 4.73 4.71
CA PHE A 108 11.95 3.28 4.57
C PHE A 108 13.42 2.90 4.76
N ALA A 109 13.69 1.99 5.68
CA ALA A 109 15.03 1.48 5.90
C ALA A 109 15.44 0.48 4.81
N ARG A 110 14.49 -0.30 4.31
CA ARG A 110 14.72 -1.31 3.28
C ARG A 110 13.41 -1.80 2.67
N TRP A 111 13.52 -2.44 1.51
CA TRP A 111 12.44 -3.16 0.85
C TRP A 111 12.83 -4.63 0.73
N ALA A 112 11.86 -5.52 0.87
CA ALA A 112 12.11 -6.96 0.76
C ALA A 112 10.89 -7.69 0.20
N TRP A 113 11.15 -8.86 -0.39
CA TRP A 113 10.12 -9.73 -0.92
C TRP A 113 9.77 -10.81 0.10
N PHE A 114 8.48 -11.03 0.30
CA PHE A 114 7.99 -11.99 1.30
C PHE A 114 7.02 -12.99 0.70
N PRO A 115 7.10 -14.28 1.10
CA PRO A 115 6.06 -15.23 0.77
C PRO A 115 4.72 -14.79 1.35
N GLN A 116 3.64 -15.03 0.61
CA GLN A 116 2.30 -14.65 1.07
C GLN A 116 1.90 -15.34 2.38
N ALA A 117 2.41 -16.54 2.62
CA ALA A 117 2.12 -17.32 3.84
C ALA A 117 3.00 -16.92 5.03
N ALA A 118 3.99 -16.06 4.85
CA ALA A 118 4.96 -15.70 5.90
C ALA A 118 5.25 -14.19 5.89
N LEU A 119 4.19 -13.41 6.04
CA LEU A 119 4.32 -11.94 6.09
C LEU A 119 4.94 -11.52 7.42
N PRO A 120 5.78 -10.47 7.40
CA PRO A 120 6.39 -9.95 8.62
C PRO A 120 5.37 -9.18 9.47
N THR A 121 5.72 -8.95 10.73
CA THR A 121 4.93 -8.15 11.66
C THR A 121 5.83 -7.14 12.37
N PRO A 122 5.29 -6.02 12.87
CA PRO A 122 3.91 -5.56 12.67
C PRO A 122 3.70 -4.99 11.26
N LEU A 123 2.47 -5.00 10.80
CA LEU A 123 2.09 -4.37 9.54
C LEU A 123 1.55 -2.96 9.79
N PHE A 124 1.88 -2.03 8.91
CA PHE A 124 1.28 -0.69 8.90
C PHE A 124 -0.24 -0.82 8.75
N PRO A 125 -1.06 -0.04 9.49
CA PRO A 125 -2.51 -0.28 9.54
C PRO A 125 -3.22 -0.35 8.19
N ALA A 126 -2.97 0.59 7.29
CA ALA A 126 -3.59 0.55 5.96
C ALA A 126 -3.13 -0.66 5.15
N SER A 127 -1.85 -1.04 5.28
CA SER A 127 -1.30 -2.22 4.59
C SER A 127 -1.92 -3.51 5.13
N ASP A 128 -2.12 -3.60 6.44
CA ASP A 128 -2.79 -4.73 7.05
C ASP A 128 -4.22 -4.89 6.51
N ALA A 129 -4.95 -3.78 6.40
CA ALA A 129 -6.31 -3.79 5.87
C ALA A 129 -6.35 -4.26 4.41
N VAL A 130 -5.46 -3.75 3.57
CA VAL A 130 -5.37 -4.14 2.15
C VAL A 130 -4.99 -5.62 2.02
N LEU A 131 -3.96 -6.06 2.75
CA LEU A 131 -3.50 -7.45 2.70
C LEU A 131 -4.53 -8.43 3.24
N SER A 132 -5.23 -8.07 4.32
CA SER A 132 -6.28 -8.91 4.88
C SER A 132 -7.37 -9.17 3.85
N LEU A 133 -7.83 -8.13 3.17
CA LEU A 133 -8.83 -8.27 2.13
C LEU A 133 -8.31 -9.11 0.95
N TRP A 134 -7.09 -8.86 0.52
CA TRP A 134 -6.47 -9.60 -0.60
C TRP A 134 -6.34 -11.09 -0.29
N GLN A 135 -6.08 -11.44 0.96
CA GLN A 135 -5.96 -12.83 1.42
C GLN A 135 -7.31 -13.42 1.87
N SER A 136 -8.41 -12.73 1.61
CA SER A 136 -9.76 -13.17 2.03
C SER A 136 -9.89 -13.35 3.55
N ALA A 137 -9.11 -12.62 4.31
CA ALA A 137 -9.22 -12.56 5.76
C ALA A 137 -10.23 -11.49 6.18
N PRO A 138 -10.76 -11.54 7.40
CA PRO A 138 -11.65 -10.49 7.90
C PRO A 138 -10.98 -9.12 7.88
N CYS A 139 -11.74 -8.11 7.47
CA CYS A 139 -11.29 -6.73 7.50
C CYS A 139 -10.99 -6.32 8.95
N PRO A 140 -9.85 -5.68 9.24
CA PRO A 140 -9.54 -5.24 10.60
C PRO A 140 -10.60 -4.31 11.17
N GLU A 141 -10.71 -4.28 12.49
CA GLU A 141 -11.64 -3.39 13.19
C GLU A 141 -11.41 -1.94 12.77
N ARG A 142 -12.49 -1.19 12.62
CA ARG A 142 -12.54 0.21 12.17
C ARG A 142 -12.22 0.42 10.70
N TRP A 143 -12.09 -0.66 9.93
CA TRP A 143 -11.96 -0.59 8.48
C TRP A 143 -13.19 -1.18 7.81
N ARG A 144 -13.59 -0.57 6.71
CA ARG A 144 -14.65 -1.07 5.85
C ARG A 144 -14.13 -1.23 4.43
N ALA A 145 -14.44 -2.36 3.82
CA ALA A 145 -13.98 -2.66 2.47
C ALA A 145 -15.16 -2.76 1.50
N TYR A 146 -14.93 -2.25 0.30
CA TYR A 146 -15.88 -2.31 -0.82
C TYR A 146 -15.16 -2.92 -2.00
N SER A 147 -15.69 -4.03 -2.52
CA SER A 147 -15.09 -4.69 -3.66
C SER A 147 -15.32 -3.93 -4.95
N VAL A 148 -14.32 -3.88 -5.79
CA VAL A 148 -14.41 -3.35 -7.15
C VAL A 148 -14.47 -4.53 -8.10
N LEU A 149 -15.49 -4.54 -8.94
CA LEU A 149 -15.72 -5.62 -9.90
C LEU A 149 -14.95 -5.40 -11.20
#